data_4523e5043d1c6c0f33347f2019de766f
#
_entry.id   4523e5043d1c6c0f33347f2019de766f
#
_cell.length_a   1.000
_cell.length_b   1.000
_cell.length_c   1.000
_cell.angle_alpha   90.00
_cell.angle_beta   90.00
_cell.angle_gamma   90.00
#
_symmetry.space_group_name_H-M   'P 1'
#
loop_
_entity.id
_entity.type
_entity.pdbx_description
1 polymer ?
#
loop_
_entity_poly.entity_id
_entity_poly.type
_entity_poly.pdbx_seq_one_letter_code
_entity_poly.pdbx_strand_id
1 'polypeptide(L)' 'MGSKTQKVFYAMIAGRHISLVNSEEFQLSQMHTAICKIRKMILHNSLPFVMRDRWITIGESEVRCKEYWLEEKEVI' A
#
# COMPACT_ATOMS: atom_id res chain seq x y z
N MET A 1 8.39 -7.69 10.59
CA MET A 1 7.34 -6.75 10.15
C MET A 1 6.30 -6.61 11.24
N GLY A 2 5.85 -5.40 11.54
CA GLY A 2 4.82 -5.18 12.56
C GLY A 2 3.46 -5.71 12.13
N SER A 3 2.59 -6.01 13.11
CA SER A 3 1.26 -6.57 12.84
C SER A 3 0.37 -5.67 11.98
N LYS A 4 0.46 -4.35 12.17
CA LYS A 4 -0.30 -3.39 11.36
C LYS A 4 0.15 -3.40 9.90
N THR A 5 1.46 -3.40 9.67
CA THR A 5 2.03 -3.48 8.33
C THR A 5 1.64 -4.79 7.65
N GLN A 6 1.63 -5.88 8.40
CA GLN A 6 1.24 -7.19 7.89
C GLN A 6 -0.23 -7.21 7.44
N LYS A 7 -1.13 -6.58 8.21
CA LYS A 7 -2.54 -6.46 7.83
C LYS A 7 -2.71 -5.68 6.53
N VAL A 8 -1.96 -4.59 6.39
CA VAL A 8 -1.98 -3.79 5.16
C VAL A 8 -1.49 -4.62 3.99
N PHE A 9 -0.41 -5.35 4.17
CA PHE A 9 0.16 -6.20 3.12
C PHE A 9 -0.86 -7.25 2.65
N TYR A 10 -1.51 -7.95 3.57
CA TYR A 10 -2.51 -8.95 3.21
C TYR A 10 -3.72 -8.33 2.51
N ALA A 11 -4.15 -7.15 2.95
CA ALA A 11 -5.24 -6.44 2.29
C ALA A 11 -4.86 -6.08 0.85
N MET A 12 -3.64 -5.62 0.62
CA MET A 12 -3.15 -5.30 -0.72
C MET A 12 -3.06 -6.54 -1.62
N ILE A 13 -2.64 -7.67 -1.07
CA ILE A 13 -2.63 -8.95 -1.80
C ILE A 13 -4.05 -9.33 -2.21
N ALA A 14 -5.03 -9.05 -1.37
CA ALA A 14 -6.44 -9.32 -1.65
C ALA A 14 -7.05 -8.35 -2.68
N GLY A 15 -6.26 -7.40 -3.19
CA GLY A 15 -6.69 -6.45 -4.21
C GLY A 15 -7.15 -5.10 -3.68
N ARG A 16 -6.97 -4.83 -2.40
CA ARG A 16 -7.36 -3.53 -1.83
C ARG A 16 -6.34 -2.46 -2.12
N HIS A 17 -6.83 -1.26 -2.38
CA HIS A 17 -6.00 -0.07 -2.54
C HIS A 17 -5.93 0.68 -1.21
N ILE A 18 -4.74 1.15 -0.85
CA ILE A 18 -4.48 1.80 0.44
C ILE A 18 -4.13 3.25 0.19
N SER A 19 -4.82 4.16 0.88
CA SER A 19 -4.57 5.59 0.80
C SER A 19 -4.82 6.24 2.16
N LEU A 20 -4.62 7.56 2.25
CA LEU A 20 -4.96 8.29 3.48
C LEU A 20 -6.43 8.17 3.83
N VAL A 21 -7.31 7.98 2.84
CA VAL A 21 -8.75 7.87 3.06
C VAL A 21 -9.09 6.67 3.95
N ASN A 22 -8.39 5.55 3.76
CA ASN A 22 -8.66 4.33 4.52
C ASN A 22 -7.53 3.93 5.47
N SER A 23 -6.56 4.81 5.69
CA SER A 23 -5.44 4.50 6.60
C SER A 23 -5.91 4.27 8.04
N GLU A 24 -6.99 4.92 8.46
CA GLU A 24 -7.56 4.74 9.80
C GLU A 24 -8.08 3.32 10.02
N GLU A 25 -8.62 2.69 8.99
CA GLU A 25 -9.09 1.31 9.04
C GLU A 25 -7.99 0.35 9.50
N PHE A 26 -6.76 0.65 9.12
CA PHE A 26 -5.59 -0.16 9.47
C PHE A 26 -4.82 0.40 10.66
N GLN A 27 -5.33 1.46 11.28
CA GLN A 27 -4.71 2.12 12.43
C GLN A 27 -3.28 2.58 12.14
N LEU A 28 -3.04 3.05 10.91
CA LEU A 28 -1.74 3.54 10.50
C LEU A 28 -1.57 5.00 10.90
N SER A 29 -0.64 5.27 11.80
CA SER A 29 -0.23 6.64 12.14
C SER A 29 0.73 7.20 11.09
N GLN A 30 1.48 6.33 10.43
CA GLN A 30 2.46 6.70 9.40
C GLN A 30 2.37 5.71 8.24
N MET A 31 1.44 5.99 7.33
CA MET A 31 1.21 5.12 6.16
C MET A 31 2.48 4.99 5.32
N HIS A 32 3.23 6.08 5.13
CA HIS A 32 4.46 6.07 4.34
C HIS A 32 5.47 5.04 4.86
N THR A 33 5.61 4.92 6.17
CA THR A 33 6.51 3.96 6.79
C THR A 33 6.08 2.51 6.47
N ALA A 34 4.78 2.24 6.56
CA ALA A 34 4.24 0.92 6.24
C ALA A 34 4.49 0.56 4.77
N ILE A 35 4.25 1.50 3.87
CA ILE A 35 4.47 1.31 2.43
C ILE A 35 5.95 1.02 2.13
N CYS A 36 6.86 1.77 2.77
CA CYS A 36 8.30 1.54 2.60
C CYS A 36 8.72 0.15 3.09
N LYS A 37 8.19 -0.28 4.23
CA LYS A 37 8.48 -1.62 4.77
C LYS A 37 7.99 -2.71 3.83
N ILE A 38 6.79 -2.55 3.26
CA ILE A 38 6.24 -3.51 2.32
C ILE A 38 7.10 -3.58 1.05
N ARG A 39 7.52 -2.44 0.51
CA ARG A 39 8.42 -2.41 -0.65
C ARG A 39 9.72 -3.17 -0.40
N LYS A 40 10.34 -2.92 0.75
CA LYS A 40 11.57 -3.60 1.13
C LYS A 40 11.37 -5.11 1.25
N MET A 41 10.27 -5.51 1.85
CA MET A 41 9.96 -6.93 2.01
C MET A 41 9.78 -7.62 0.66
N ILE A 42 9.07 -6.99 -0.28
CA ILE A 42 8.89 -7.52 -1.62
C ILE A 42 10.25 -7.69 -2.31
N LEU A 43 11.12 -6.69 -2.21
CA LEU A 43 12.45 -6.73 -2.81
C LEU A 43 13.34 -7.81 -2.18
N HIS A 44 13.41 -7.84 -0.86
CA HIS A 44 14.27 -8.77 -0.14
C HIS A 44 13.87 -10.23 -0.32
N ASN A 45 12.59 -10.50 -0.47
CA ASN A 45 12.08 -11.86 -0.59
C ASN A 45 11.76 -12.24 -2.05
N SER A 46 12.09 -11.36 -3.00
CA SER A 46 11.82 -11.57 -4.43
C SER A 46 10.37 -12.02 -4.68
N LEU A 47 9.43 -11.36 -4.02
CA LEU A 47 8.01 -11.69 -4.15
C LEU A 47 7.48 -11.31 -5.55
N PRO A 48 6.50 -12.04 -6.07
CA PRO A 48 5.98 -11.80 -7.43
C PRO A 48 4.98 -10.65 -7.48
N PHE A 49 5.28 -9.54 -6.80
CA PHE A 49 4.39 -8.37 -6.76
C PHE A 49 5.15 -7.11 -7.13
N VAL A 50 4.43 -6.17 -7.75
CA VAL A 50 4.91 -4.82 -8.02
C VAL A 50 3.98 -3.85 -7.30
N MET A 51 4.54 -2.91 -6.56
CA MET A 51 3.75 -1.86 -5.93
C MET A 51 3.50 -0.74 -6.93
N ARG A 52 2.24 -0.43 -7.15
CA ARG A 52 1.80 0.68 -8.00
C ARG A 52 1.27 1.80 -7.12
N ASP A 53 1.27 2.99 -7.66
CA ASP A 53 0.69 4.15 -6.99
C ASP A 53 0.09 5.11 -8.02
N ARG A 54 -0.80 5.97 -7.53
CA ARG A 54 -1.35 7.07 -8.33
C ARG A 54 -1.80 8.19 -7.38
N TRP A 55 -1.85 9.40 -7.91
CA TRP A 55 -2.40 10.53 -7.18
C TRP A 55 -3.93 10.50 -7.27
N ILE A 56 -4.57 10.73 -6.12
CA ILE A 56 -6.02 10.87 -6.04
C ILE A 56 -6.35 12.16 -5.30
N THR A 57 -7.56 12.68 -5.52
CA THR A 57 -8.06 13.85 -4.82
C THR A 57 -9.07 13.39 -3.77
N ILE A 58 -8.96 13.91 -2.55
CA ILE A 58 -9.87 13.56 -1.46
C ILE A 58 -11.10 14.47 -1.51
N GLY A 59 -12.27 13.87 -1.82
CA GLY A 59 -13.55 14.58 -1.86
C GLY A 59 -13.53 15.77 -2.81
N GLU A 60 -14.13 16.88 -2.39
CA GLU A 60 -14.18 18.13 -3.16
C GLU A 60 -12.98 19.03 -2.85
N SER A 61 -12.09 18.62 -1.95
CA SER A 61 -10.93 19.42 -1.59
C SER A 61 -9.83 19.28 -2.64
N GLU A 62 -8.94 20.28 -2.68
CA GLU A 62 -7.77 20.25 -3.55
C GLU A 62 -6.64 19.38 -2.98
N VAL A 63 -6.88 18.72 -1.86
CA VAL A 63 -5.88 17.89 -1.20
C VAL A 63 -5.68 16.62 -2.02
N ARG A 64 -4.43 16.36 -2.38
CA ARG A 64 -4.04 15.14 -3.10
C ARG A 64 -3.29 14.21 -2.17
N CYS A 65 -3.51 12.91 -2.36
CA CYS A 65 -2.72 11.89 -1.69
C CYS A 65 -2.45 10.75 -2.66
N LYS A 66 -1.47 9.92 -2.33
CA LYS A 66 -1.19 8.74 -3.15
C LYS A 66 -2.02 7.57 -2.67
N GLU A 67 -2.51 6.80 -3.64
CA GLU A 67 -3.14 5.51 -3.44
C GLU A 67 -2.16 4.44 -3.89
N TYR A 68 -2.01 3.39 -3.07
CA TYR A 68 -1.06 2.31 -3.35
C TYR A 68 -1.79 0.98 -3.46
N TRP A 69 -1.32 0.12 -4.35
CA TRP A 69 -1.83 -1.24 -4.48
C TRP A 69 -0.74 -2.14 -5.03
N LEU A 70 -0.99 -3.45 -4.96
CA LEU A 70 -0.07 -4.45 -5.49
C LEU A 70 -0.65 -5.09 -6.74
N GLU A 71 0.21 -5.34 -7.72
CA GLU A 71 -0.11 -6.10 -8.92
C GLU A 71 0.85 -7.28 -9.01
N GLU A 72 0.38 -8.39 -9.55
CA GLU A 72 1.25 -9.51 -9.82
C GLU A 72 2.19 -9.17 -10.97
N LYS A 73 3.47 -9.55 -10.83
CA LYS A 73 4.42 -9.44 -11.93
C LYS A 73 4.01 -10.41 -13.03
N GLU A 74 4.07 -9.93 -14.27
CA GLU A 74 3.91 -10.84 -15.39
C GLU A 74 5.10 -11.77 -15.46
N VAL A 75 4.81 -13.06 -15.50
CA VAL A 75 5.83 -14.08 -15.73
C VAL A 75 5.88 -14.30 -17.24
N ILE A 76 6.96 -13.82 -17.83
CA ILE A 76 7.19 -14.02 -19.25
C ILE A 76 7.98 -15.31 -19.43
#